data_77e2bce6a12b49c869611c4dffe1abc7
#
_entry.id   77e2bce6a12b49c869611c4dffe1abc7
#
_cell.length_a   1.000
_cell.length_b   1.000
_cell.length_c   1.000
_cell.angle_alpha   90.00
_cell.angle_beta   90.00
_cell.angle_gamma   90.00
#
_symmetry.space_group_name_H-M   'P 1'
#
loop_
_entity.id
_entity.type
_entity.pdbx_description
1 polymer ?
#
loop_
_entity_poly.entity_id
_entity_poly.type
_entity_poly.pdbx_seq_one_letter_code
_entity_poly.pdbx_strand_id
1 'polypeptide(L)'
;GLGAYGRVGSSYPAASSSTARAVMAGEPEDSWEGWLTDERLQEAGDRCSVRTQEQFEAALTQVRDSGAAVTWGEYEEGIINISVAIRGVHGRPIAAVSISAPEFRFADQTETGIRLVKRAAMRITEEITWRG
;
A
#
# COMPACT_ATOMS: atom_id res chain seq x y z
N GLY A 1 -1.86 -22.11 -8.15
CA GLY A 1 -2.33 -20.94 -8.84
C GLY A 1 -1.30 -19.85 -8.88
N LEU A 2 -1.36 -19.09 -9.92
CA LEU A 2 -0.41 -18.01 -10.15
C LEU A 2 -0.86 -16.69 -9.52
N GLY A 3 -1.96 -16.67 -8.84
CA GLY A 3 -2.47 -15.44 -8.30
C GLY A 3 -2.34 -15.36 -6.81
N ALA A 4 -2.09 -14.15 -6.32
CA ALA A 4 -2.39 -13.84 -4.96
C ALA A 4 -3.90 -13.61 -4.91
N TYR A 5 -4.62 -14.39 -4.16
CA TYR A 5 -6.03 -14.12 -3.93
C TYR A 5 -6.32 -14.14 -2.45
N GLY A 6 -7.09 -13.16 -2.04
CA GLY A 6 -7.54 -13.05 -0.68
C GLY A 6 -8.77 -13.90 -0.42
N ARG A 7 -8.98 -14.24 0.82
CA ARG A 7 -10.21 -14.85 1.29
C ARG A 7 -11.04 -13.78 1.95
N VAL A 8 -12.34 -13.84 1.77
CA VAL A 8 -13.26 -12.95 2.47
C VAL A 8 -13.07 -13.11 3.98
N GLY A 9 -12.87 -11.99 4.68
CA GLY A 9 -12.64 -11.99 6.11
C GLY A 9 -11.20 -12.20 6.54
N SER A 10 -10.27 -12.39 5.62
CA SER A 10 -8.85 -12.49 5.94
C SER A 10 -8.26 -11.13 6.32
N SER A 11 -7.33 -11.16 7.27
CA SER A 11 -6.55 -9.98 7.65
C SER A 11 -5.13 -10.11 7.09
N TYR A 12 -4.56 -8.98 6.70
CA TYR A 12 -3.20 -8.93 6.17
C TYR A 12 -2.30 -8.13 7.11
N PRO A 13 -1.02 -8.54 7.29
CA PRO A 13 -0.08 -7.77 8.10
C PRO A 13 0.13 -6.38 7.50
N ALA A 14 -0.27 -5.35 8.23
CA ALA A 14 -0.25 -3.99 7.71
C ALA A 14 1.16 -3.48 7.39
N ALA A 15 2.16 -3.88 8.17
CA ALA A 15 3.52 -3.40 7.96
C ALA A 15 4.11 -3.84 6.60
N SER A 16 3.71 -4.99 6.08
CA SER A 16 4.16 -5.52 4.79
C SER A 16 3.15 -5.30 3.65
N SER A 17 2.06 -4.61 3.92
CA SER A 17 0.98 -4.39 2.96
C SER A 17 1.10 -3.05 2.25
N SER A 18 1.17 -3.06 0.92
CA SER A 18 1.16 -1.83 0.13
C SER A 18 -0.14 -1.05 0.31
N THR A 19 -1.26 -1.75 0.44
CA THR A 19 -2.58 -1.14 0.67
C THR A 19 -2.59 -0.36 1.98
N ALA A 20 -2.12 -0.99 3.07
CA ALA A 20 -2.05 -0.32 4.36
C ALA A 20 -1.11 0.88 4.34
N ARG A 21 0.06 0.74 3.71
CA ARG A 21 1.01 1.84 3.59
C ARG A 21 0.42 3.00 2.79
N ALA A 22 -0.31 2.72 1.71
CA ALA A 22 -0.95 3.76 0.91
C ALA A 22 -1.97 4.56 1.73
N VAL A 23 -2.78 3.87 2.51
CA VAL A 23 -3.79 4.52 3.37
C VAL A 23 -3.12 5.29 4.51
N MET A 24 -2.19 4.66 5.21
CA MET A 24 -1.51 5.28 6.36
C MET A 24 -0.69 6.50 5.96
N ALA A 25 -0.09 6.49 4.78
CA ALA A 25 0.67 7.64 4.29
C ALA A 25 -0.18 8.90 4.15
N GLY A 26 -1.48 8.75 3.96
CA GLY A 26 -2.43 9.85 3.87
C GLY A 26 -2.97 10.33 5.21
N GLU A 27 -2.66 9.62 6.29
CA GLU A 27 -3.08 10.01 7.64
C GLU A 27 -2.04 10.96 8.27
N PRO A 28 -2.42 11.69 9.32
CA PRO A 28 -1.47 12.59 10.00
C PRO A 28 -0.24 11.85 10.52
N GLU A 29 0.92 12.49 10.46
CA GLU A 29 2.18 11.89 10.88
C GLU A 29 2.19 11.44 12.33
N ASP A 30 1.48 12.15 13.20
CA ASP A 30 1.40 11.77 14.62
C ASP A 30 0.72 10.41 14.82
N SER A 31 -0.12 9.97 13.86
CA SER A 31 -0.73 8.64 13.92
C SER A 31 0.28 7.51 13.67
N TRP A 32 1.46 7.84 13.15
CA TRP A 32 2.50 6.85 12.87
C TRP A 32 3.38 6.55 14.07
N GLU A 33 3.43 7.45 15.06
CA GLU A 33 4.30 7.32 16.23
C GLU A 33 4.02 6.01 16.97
N GLY A 34 5.09 5.25 17.22
CA GLY A 34 4.98 4.00 17.97
C GLY A 34 4.11 2.93 17.32
N TRP A 35 3.74 3.12 16.05
CA TRP A 35 2.83 2.18 15.38
C TRP A 35 3.47 0.81 15.16
N LEU A 36 4.76 0.77 14.82
CA LEU A 36 5.44 -0.50 14.54
C LEU A 36 5.90 -1.15 15.86
N THR A 37 5.06 -2.00 16.40
CA THR A 37 5.36 -2.77 17.59
C THR A 37 6.07 -4.07 17.21
N ASP A 38 6.69 -4.72 18.20
CA ASP A 38 7.30 -6.04 18.01
C ASP A 38 6.29 -7.06 17.49
N GLU A 39 5.06 -6.99 17.99
CA GLU A 39 3.98 -7.86 17.55
C GLU A 39 3.64 -7.65 16.08
N ARG A 40 3.48 -6.40 15.66
CA ARG A 40 3.19 -6.08 14.25
C ARG A 40 4.34 -6.48 13.34
N LEU A 41 5.56 -6.31 13.82
CA LEU A 41 6.74 -6.71 13.05
C LEU A 41 6.80 -8.23 12.89
N GLN A 42 6.47 -8.96 13.94
CA GLN A 42 6.41 -10.41 13.88
C GLN A 42 5.34 -10.89 12.90
N GLU A 43 4.17 -10.27 12.93
CA GLU A 43 3.09 -10.59 11.99
C GLU A 43 3.48 -10.32 10.55
N ALA A 44 4.27 -9.26 10.32
CA ALA A 44 4.71 -8.88 8.97
C ALA A 44 5.67 -9.91 8.36
N GLY A 45 6.38 -10.65 9.20
CA GLY A 45 7.29 -11.69 8.75
C GLY A 45 8.64 -11.18 8.29
N ASP A 46 9.49 -12.11 7.91
CA ASP A 46 10.90 -11.82 7.60
C ASP A 46 11.10 -11.10 6.27
N ARG A 47 10.11 -11.13 5.39
CA ARG A 47 10.21 -10.48 4.07
C ARG A 47 9.92 -8.99 4.12
N CYS A 48 9.34 -8.50 5.19
CA CYS A 48 9.03 -7.09 5.35
C CYS A 48 10.30 -6.26 5.33
N SER A 49 10.40 -5.30 4.43
CA SER A 49 11.59 -4.45 4.30
C SER A 49 11.72 -3.44 5.45
N VAL A 50 10.61 -3.18 6.12
CA VAL A 50 10.55 -2.24 7.23
C VAL A 50 10.75 -3.03 8.52
N ARG A 51 11.85 -2.75 9.22
CA ARG A 51 12.21 -3.49 10.45
C ARG A 51 12.22 -2.61 11.70
N THR A 52 12.19 -1.29 11.53
CA THR A 52 12.21 -0.34 12.64
C THR A 52 11.13 0.72 12.43
N GLN A 53 10.72 1.37 13.51
CA GLN A 53 9.77 2.50 13.45
C GLN A 53 10.29 3.60 12.52
N GLU A 54 11.59 3.89 12.58
CA GLU A 54 12.21 4.92 11.75
C GLU A 54 12.10 4.55 10.26
N GLN A 55 12.38 3.30 9.91
CA GLN A 55 12.23 2.81 8.53
C GLN A 55 10.77 2.86 8.08
N PHE A 56 9.85 2.57 8.99
CA PHE A 56 8.43 2.61 8.71
C PHE A 56 7.99 4.03 8.35
N GLU A 57 8.37 5.01 9.16
CA GLU A 57 8.02 6.41 8.90
C GLU A 57 8.66 6.92 7.60
N ALA A 58 9.89 6.51 7.31
CA ALA A 58 10.55 6.86 6.06
C ALA A 58 9.81 6.27 4.85
N ALA A 59 9.35 5.02 4.98
CA ALA A 59 8.58 4.36 3.93
C ALA A 59 7.25 5.09 3.67
N LEU A 60 6.54 5.49 4.73
CA LEU A 60 5.28 6.22 4.58
C LEU A 60 5.50 7.62 3.97
N THR A 61 6.58 8.29 4.34
CA THR A 61 6.94 9.58 3.75
C THR A 61 7.19 9.44 2.25
N GLN A 62 7.89 8.38 1.85
CA GLN A 62 8.14 8.10 0.44
C GLN A 62 6.84 7.84 -0.32
N VAL A 63 5.91 7.11 0.27
CA VAL A 63 4.59 6.87 -0.34
C VAL A 63 3.84 8.19 -0.49
N ARG A 64 3.86 9.03 0.52
CA ARG A 64 3.23 10.35 0.48
C ARG A 64 3.79 11.19 -0.65
N ASP A 65 5.10 11.22 -0.80
CA ASP A 65 5.77 12.03 -1.82
C ASP A 65 5.54 11.50 -3.23
N SER A 66 5.58 10.17 -3.41
CA SER A 66 5.41 9.55 -4.73
C SER A 66 3.95 9.34 -5.12
N GLY A 67 3.07 9.24 -4.15
CA GLY A 67 1.65 8.96 -4.35
C GLY A 67 1.29 7.49 -4.52
N ALA A 68 2.25 6.59 -4.41
CA ALA A 68 2.01 5.16 -4.55
C ALA A 68 2.88 4.35 -3.59
N ALA A 69 2.32 3.26 -3.08
CA ALA A 69 3.06 2.29 -2.27
C ALA A 69 3.37 1.07 -3.15
N VAL A 70 4.62 0.67 -3.16
CA VAL A 70 5.07 -0.50 -3.94
C VAL A 70 5.79 -1.45 -2.99
N THR A 71 5.40 -2.71 -3.00
CA THR A 71 6.10 -3.76 -2.25
C THR A 71 6.55 -4.85 -3.21
N TRP A 72 7.78 -5.32 -3.02
CA TRP A 72 8.40 -6.35 -3.84
C TRP A 72 8.61 -7.59 -2.97
N GLY A 73 7.70 -8.56 -3.09
CA GLY A 73 7.83 -9.82 -2.36
C GLY A 73 7.73 -9.71 -0.85
N GLU A 74 7.31 -8.58 -0.32
CA GLU A 74 7.29 -8.37 1.14
C GLU A 74 6.19 -9.15 1.83
N TYR A 75 5.02 -9.19 1.23
CA TYR A 75 3.90 -9.96 1.76
C TYR A 75 3.90 -11.39 1.21
N GLU A 76 4.09 -11.51 -0.10
CA GLU A 76 4.10 -12.82 -0.77
C GLU A 76 5.28 -12.88 -1.73
N GLU A 77 6.09 -13.92 -1.61
CA GLU A 77 7.29 -14.10 -2.43
C GLU A 77 6.98 -14.04 -3.92
N GLY A 78 7.78 -13.28 -4.67
CA GLY A 78 7.64 -13.17 -6.10
C GLY A 78 6.50 -12.32 -6.60
N ILE A 79 5.79 -11.65 -5.70
CA ILE A 79 4.64 -10.80 -6.05
C ILE A 79 4.96 -9.34 -5.78
N ILE A 80 4.80 -8.50 -6.78
CA ILE A 80 4.80 -7.04 -6.61
C ILE A 80 3.37 -6.58 -6.36
N ASN A 81 3.21 -5.65 -5.43
CA ASN A 81 1.94 -4.98 -5.17
C ASN A 81 2.12 -3.47 -5.33
N ILE A 82 1.20 -2.85 -6.03
CA ILE A 82 1.18 -1.40 -6.20
C ILE A 82 -0.18 -0.90 -5.72
N SER A 83 -0.18 0.05 -4.78
CA SER A 83 -1.41 0.56 -4.18
C SER A 83 -1.41 2.08 -4.16
N VAL A 84 -2.57 2.67 -4.44
CA VAL A 84 -2.77 4.12 -4.39
C VAL A 84 -4.06 4.39 -3.60
N ALA A 85 -4.00 5.32 -2.69
CA ALA A 85 -5.14 5.65 -1.85
C ALA A 85 -6.28 6.31 -2.64
N ILE A 86 -7.50 5.95 -2.26
CA ILE A 86 -8.72 6.62 -2.68
C ILE A 86 -9.10 7.55 -1.53
N ARG A 87 -9.40 8.80 -1.86
CA ARG A 87 -9.72 9.82 -0.85
C ARG A 87 -11.20 10.15 -0.85
N GLY A 88 -11.74 10.37 0.32
CA GLY A 88 -13.11 10.81 0.50
C GLY A 88 -13.26 12.32 0.31
N VAL A 89 -14.45 12.82 0.58
CA VAL A 89 -14.82 14.23 0.35
C VAL A 89 -13.97 15.24 1.14
N HIS A 90 -13.39 14.81 2.25
CA HIS A 90 -12.54 15.68 3.08
C HIS A 90 -11.05 15.44 2.83
N GLY A 91 -10.70 14.74 1.75
CA GLY A 91 -9.32 14.46 1.40
C GLY A 91 -8.64 13.35 2.20
N ARG A 92 -9.36 12.72 3.13
CA ARG A 92 -8.81 11.62 3.92
C ARG A 92 -8.85 10.31 3.15
N PRO A 93 -7.84 9.45 3.31
CA PRO A 93 -7.86 8.15 2.67
C PRO A 93 -8.96 7.27 3.28
N ILE A 94 -9.76 6.66 2.43
CA ILE A 94 -10.87 5.78 2.84
C ILE A 94 -10.68 4.36 2.36
N ALA A 95 -9.83 4.17 1.36
CA ALA A 95 -9.58 2.86 0.75
C ALA A 95 -8.33 2.97 -0.12
N ALA A 96 -7.98 1.90 -0.80
CA ALA A 96 -6.92 1.93 -1.80
C ALA A 96 -7.28 1.03 -2.99
N VAL A 97 -6.79 1.41 -4.16
CA VAL A 97 -6.80 0.57 -5.35
C VAL A 97 -5.45 -0.10 -5.43
N SER A 98 -5.42 -1.38 -5.70
CA SER A 98 -4.19 -2.14 -5.78
C SER A 98 -4.17 -3.06 -6.98
N ILE A 99 -2.96 -3.29 -7.52
CA ILE A 99 -2.71 -4.38 -8.44
C ILE A 99 -1.64 -5.28 -7.83
N SER A 100 -1.77 -6.57 -8.09
CA SER A 100 -0.79 -7.57 -7.69
C SER A 100 -0.39 -8.37 -8.93
N ALA A 101 0.89 -8.63 -9.09
CA ALA A 101 1.38 -9.35 -10.24
C ALA A 101 2.70 -10.05 -9.93
N PRO A 102 3.06 -11.09 -10.68
CA PRO A 102 4.39 -11.69 -10.57
C PRO A 102 5.47 -10.63 -10.87
N GLU A 103 6.51 -10.59 -10.05
CA GLU A 103 7.60 -9.61 -10.21
C GLU A 103 8.20 -9.63 -11.61
N PHE A 104 8.38 -10.80 -12.19
CA PHE A 104 9.02 -10.91 -13.50
C PHE A 104 8.26 -10.20 -14.61
N ARG A 105 6.96 -10.01 -14.47
CA ARG A 105 6.14 -9.31 -15.45
C ARG A 105 6.22 -7.80 -15.33
N PHE A 106 6.64 -7.31 -14.17
CA PHE A 106 6.66 -5.87 -13.89
C PHE A 106 8.07 -5.28 -13.77
N ALA A 107 9.12 -6.10 -13.94
CA ALA A 107 10.50 -5.63 -13.80
C ALA A 107 10.77 -4.36 -14.62
N ASP A 108 10.25 -4.30 -15.85
CA ASP A 108 10.46 -3.17 -16.76
C ASP A 108 9.22 -2.27 -16.90
N GLN A 109 8.16 -2.53 -16.15
CA GLN A 109 6.87 -1.84 -16.31
C GLN A 109 6.30 -1.26 -15.03
N THR A 110 7.11 -1.14 -13.99
CA THR A 110 6.68 -0.61 -12.70
C THR A 110 6.11 0.79 -12.82
N GLU A 111 6.77 1.67 -13.56
CA GLU A 111 6.30 3.03 -13.81
C GLU A 111 4.94 3.07 -14.47
N THR A 112 4.74 2.21 -15.47
CA THR A 112 3.45 2.09 -16.17
C THR A 112 2.37 1.59 -15.22
N GLY A 113 2.69 0.59 -14.40
CA GLY A 113 1.77 0.06 -13.40
C GLY A 113 1.34 1.13 -12.40
N ILE A 114 2.30 1.92 -11.91
CA ILE A 114 2.02 3.02 -10.97
C ILE A 114 1.06 4.03 -11.61
N ARG A 115 1.32 4.43 -12.86
CA ARG A 115 0.46 5.38 -13.57
C ARG A 115 -0.98 4.85 -13.73
N LEU A 116 -1.11 3.58 -14.06
CA LEU A 116 -2.43 2.96 -14.24
C LEU A 116 -3.22 2.93 -12.93
N VAL A 117 -2.57 2.55 -11.84
CA VAL A 117 -3.22 2.50 -10.52
C VAL A 117 -3.58 3.91 -10.05
N LYS A 118 -2.69 4.89 -10.25
CA LYS A 118 -2.96 6.29 -9.93
C LYS A 118 -4.17 6.82 -10.69
N ARG A 119 -4.25 6.52 -11.98
CA ARG A 119 -5.38 6.94 -12.81
C ARG A 119 -6.70 6.33 -12.31
N ALA A 120 -6.69 5.03 -12.00
CA ALA A 120 -7.87 4.35 -11.46
C ALA A 120 -8.31 4.97 -10.13
N ALA A 121 -7.37 5.21 -9.23
CA ALA A 121 -7.65 5.82 -7.93
C ALA A 121 -8.21 7.22 -8.07
N MET A 122 -7.66 8.01 -8.99
CA MET A 122 -8.15 9.37 -9.27
C MET A 122 -9.59 9.36 -9.75
N ARG A 123 -9.91 8.48 -10.69
CA ARG A 123 -11.26 8.38 -11.23
C ARG A 123 -12.27 7.96 -10.17
N ILE A 124 -11.91 7.03 -9.31
CA ILE A 124 -12.78 6.60 -8.21
C ILE A 124 -12.96 7.74 -7.22
N THR A 125 -11.89 8.43 -6.88
CA THR A 125 -11.94 9.59 -5.97
C THR A 125 -12.88 10.67 -6.52
N GLU A 126 -12.77 10.98 -7.80
CA GLU A 126 -13.65 11.95 -8.47
C GLU A 126 -15.12 11.54 -8.40
N GLU A 127 -15.42 10.25 -8.64
CA GLU A 127 -16.78 9.74 -8.55
C GLU A 127 -17.35 9.89 -7.15
N ILE A 128 -16.56 9.57 -6.14
CA ILE A 128 -16.98 9.69 -4.74
C ILE A 128 -17.24 11.15 -4.36
N THR A 129 -16.32 12.04 -4.72
CA THR A 129 -16.45 13.46 -4.38
C THR A 129 -17.56 14.15 -5.16
N TRP A 130 -17.81 13.74 -6.40
CA TRP A 130 -18.89 14.24 -7.20
C TRP A 130 -20.26 13.92 -6.61
N ARG A 131 -20.41 12.70 -6.08
CA ARG A 131 -21.67 12.24 -5.49
C ARG A 131 -21.84 12.59 -4.02
N GLY A 132 -20.74 12.91 -3.38
CA GLY A 132 -20.72 13.25 -1.98
C GLY A 132 -21.24 14.64 -1.71
#